data_141358a7d4d69b3c3e0d33eca77cf03a
#
_entry.id   141358a7d4d69b3c3e0d33eca77cf03a
#
_cell.length_a   1.000
_cell.length_b   1.000
_cell.length_c   1.000
_cell.angle_alpha   90.00
_cell.angle_beta   90.00
_cell.angle_gamma   90.00
#
_symmetry.space_group_name_H-M   'P 1'
#
loop_
_entity.id
_entity.type
_entity.pdbx_description
1 polymer ?
#
loop_
_entity_poly.entity_id
_entity_poly.type
_entity_poly.pdbx_seq_one_letter_code
_entity_poly.pdbx_strand_id
1 'polypeptide(L)'
;HYHLSALHYLIKNRSLKPTFVIGSGNVAREQAKAKTPQMGDYVSLPSLNILWDEVKPLLKKDHIVYVDEVAVFSPDIALLGGERPVKSAERFHKNLNNLFKKIEDLMELPIVISTSGKFHYKENPFEGREIIYSKTQELIKYSQMVIGHKSSGLEQAIIDRKPVLQVMDGEFIDIKNQMICQHASFYFNQDAYWSNEIEKGDIKTIQQVDQKYLQQIEYDYFREQGLTGSFFANLNNYLSKLN
;
A
#
# COMPACT_ATOMS: atom_id res chain seq x y z
N HIS A 1 -13.91 2.39 3.41
CA HIS A 1 -15.30 2.25 3.87
C HIS A 1 -16.18 3.50 3.69
N TYR A 2 -15.65 4.74 3.78
CA TYR A 2 -16.46 5.96 3.75
C TYR A 2 -17.08 6.27 2.36
N HIS A 3 -16.40 5.95 1.27
CA HIS A 3 -16.90 6.29 -0.07
C HIS A 3 -18.09 5.43 -0.52
N LEU A 4 -18.13 4.14 -0.17
CA LEU A 4 -19.25 3.26 -0.46
C LEU A 4 -20.50 3.60 0.35
N SER A 5 -20.34 4.10 1.59
CA SER A 5 -21.47 4.52 2.43
C SER A 5 -22.13 5.81 1.92
N ALA A 6 -21.36 6.78 1.41
CA ALA A 6 -21.89 8.00 0.83
C ALA A 6 -22.66 7.73 -0.48
N LEU A 7 -22.11 6.87 -1.34
CA LEU A 7 -22.79 6.45 -2.58
C LEU A 7 -24.09 5.67 -2.28
N HIS A 8 -24.04 4.76 -1.30
CA HIS A 8 -25.21 4.02 -0.84
C HIS A 8 -26.31 4.95 -0.29
N TYR A 9 -25.95 5.97 0.49
CA TYR A 9 -26.88 6.97 0.99
C TYR A 9 -27.54 7.77 -0.12
N LEU A 10 -26.76 8.19 -1.14
CA LEU A 10 -27.29 8.93 -2.29
C LEU A 10 -28.24 8.08 -3.15
N ILE A 11 -27.88 6.82 -3.39
CA ILE A 11 -28.71 5.87 -4.17
C ILE A 11 -30.01 5.60 -3.43
N LYS A 12 -29.95 5.31 -2.12
CA LYS A 12 -31.13 4.97 -1.31
C LYS A 12 -32.14 6.14 -1.21
N ASN A 13 -31.65 7.36 -1.07
CA ASN A 13 -32.51 8.52 -0.82
C ASN A 13 -33.01 9.23 -2.08
N ARG A 14 -32.45 8.95 -3.27
CA ARG A 14 -32.82 9.64 -4.51
C ARG A 14 -33.46 8.73 -5.54
N SER A 15 -33.76 7.46 -5.21
CA SER A 15 -34.30 6.47 -6.17
C SER A 15 -33.48 6.33 -7.46
N LEU A 16 -32.21 6.75 -7.42
CA LEU A 16 -31.29 6.62 -8.55
C LEU A 16 -30.83 5.16 -8.63
N LYS A 17 -31.07 4.54 -9.78
CA LYS A 17 -30.54 3.22 -10.10
C LYS A 17 -29.25 3.42 -10.91
N PRO A 18 -28.08 3.03 -10.39
CA PRO A 18 -26.88 3.10 -11.20
C PRO A 18 -27.01 2.14 -12.39
N THR A 19 -26.57 2.60 -13.55
CA THR A 19 -26.53 1.76 -14.75
C THR A 19 -25.50 0.64 -14.60
N PHE A 20 -24.40 0.94 -13.93
CA PHE A 20 -23.38 -0.04 -13.57
C PHE A 20 -22.63 0.41 -12.31
N VAL A 21 -21.99 -0.54 -11.64
CA VAL A 21 -21.13 -0.32 -10.47
C VAL A 21 -19.73 -0.84 -10.79
N ILE A 22 -18.71 -0.02 -10.57
CA ILE A 22 -17.32 -0.39 -10.77
C ILE A 22 -16.72 -0.80 -9.42
N GLY A 23 -15.96 -1.89 -9.42
CA GLY A 23 -15.18 -2.31 -8.26
C GLY A 23 -14.00 -3.21 -8.64
N SER A 24 -13.13 -3.45 -7.68
CA SER A 24 -11.94 -4.29 -7.86
C SER A 24 -12.01 -5.51 -6.93
N GLY A 25 -11.71 -6.68 -7.49
CA GLY A 25 -11.68 -7.95 -6.76
C GLY A 25 -13.06 -8.51 -6.36
N ASN A 26 -13.03 -9.73 -5.86
CA ASN A 26 -14.24 -10.50 -5.54
C ASN A 26 -15.04 -9.90 -4.38
N VAL A 27 -14.35 -9.40 -3.34
CA VAL A 27 -15.00 -8.82 -2.15
C VAL A 27 -15.85 -7.57 -2.52
N ALA A 28 -15.36 -6.73 -3.42
CA ALA A 28 -16.10 -5.57 -3.88
C ALA A 28 -17.37 -5.98 -4.64
N ARG A 29 -17.31 -7.05 -5.45
CA ARG A 29 -18.45 -7.62 -6.16
C ARG A 29 -19.53 -8.12 -5.18
N GLU A 30 -19.14 -8.92 -4.19
CA GLU A 30 -20.08 -9.47 -3.22
C GLU A 30 -20.72 -8.36 -2.34
N GLN A 31 -19.94 -7.38 -1.95
CA GLN A 31 -20.46 -6.22 -1.22
C GLN A 31 -21.42 -5.38 -2.07
N ALA A 32 -21.13 -5.20 -3.35
CA ALA A 32 -22.00 -4.48 -4.26
C ALA A 32 -23.35 -5.19 -4.41
N LYS A 33 -23.35 -6.50 -4.62
CA LYS A 33 -24.59 -7.32 -4.67
C LYS A 33 -25.40 -7.23 -3.38
N ALA A 34 -24.74 -7.33 -2.22
CA ALA A 34 -25.42 -7.30 -0.92
C ALA A 34 -26.03 -5.93 -0.58
N LYS A 35 -25.34 -4.84 -0.92
CA LYS A 35 -25.75 -3.48 -0.55
C LYS A 35 -26.64 -2.80 -1.57
N THR A 36 -26.61 -3.24 -2.81
CA THR A 36 -27.36 -2.64 -3.94
C THR A 36 -28.00 -3.72 -4.81
N PRO A 37 -28.96 -4.48 -4.29
CA PRO A 37 -29.58 -5.60 -5.04
C PRO A 37 -30.30 -5.17 -6.32
N GLN A 38 -30.56 -3.87 -6.49
CA GLN A 38 -31.19 -3.27 -7.69
C GLN A 38 -30.18 -2.58 -8.61
N MET A 39 -28.88 -2.76 -8.39
CA MET A 39 -27.88 -2.19 -9.27
C MET A 39 -27.94 -2.80 -10.67
N GLY A 40 -27.48 -2.04 -11.66
CA GLY A 40 -27.18 -2.55 -12.98
C GLY A 40 -25.98 -3.48 -12.99
N ASP A 41 -25.32 -3.59 -14.12
CA ASP A 41 -24.17 -4.49 -14.27
C ASP A 41 -23.02 -4.14 -13.31
N TYR A 42 -22.36 -5.17 -12.77
CA TYR A 42 -21.10 -4.99 -12.05
C TYR A 42 -19.95 -5.08 -13.06
N VAL A 43 -19.14 -4.03 -13.10
CA VAL A 43 -17.95 -3.95 -13.95
C VAL A 43 -16.72 -4.16 -13.08
N SER A 44 -16.06 -5.30 -13.24
CA SER A 44 -14.81 -5.57 -12.55
C SER A 44 -13.67 -4.90 -13.28
N LEU A 45 -12.93 -4.05 -12.56
CA LEU A 45 -11.71 -3.42 -13.04
C LEU A 45 -10.57 -3.68 -12.06
N PRO A 46 -9.31 -3.75 -12.53
CA PRO A 46 -8.17 -3.83 -11.62
C PRO A 46 -8.06 -2.57 -10.76
N SER A 47 -7.46 -2.69 -9.57
CA SER A 47 -7.22 -1.53 -8.70
C SER A 47 -6.38 -0.46 -9.40
N LEU A 48 -6.78 0.81 -9.24
CA LEU A 48 -6.03 1.98 -9.73
C LEU A 48 -4.70 2.19 -9.01
N ASN A 49 -4.58 1.69 -7.79
CA ASN A 49 -3.39 1.90 -6.95
C ASN A 49 -2.23 0.97 -7.35
N ILE A 50 -2.46 0.08 -8.29
CA ILE A 50 -1.50 -0.95 -8.71
C ILE A 50 -0.95 -0.62 -10.09
N LEU A 51 0.36 -0.76 -10.23
CA LEU A 51 1.05 -0.72 -11.53
C LEU A 51 0.98 -2.11 -12.16
N TRP A 52 0.06 -2.28 -13.11
CA TRP A 52 -0.14 -3.54 -13.83
C TRP A 52 0.75 -3.68 -15.05
N ASP A 53 1.19 -2.56 -15.61
CA ASP A 53 1.97 -2.53 -16.85
C ASP A 53 3.45 -2.82 -16.57
N GLU A 54 4.13 -3.36 -17.59
CA GLU A 54 5.58 -3.51 -17.54
C GLU A 54 6.26 -2.15 -17.70
N VAL A 55 7.19 -1.87 -16.79
CA VAL A 55 8.00 -0.65 -16.81
C VAL A 55 9.48 -1.03 -16.70
N LYS A 56 10.36 -0.14 -17.13
CA LYS A 56 11.79 -0.35 -16.96
C LYS A 56 12.21 -0.05 -15.53
N PRO A 57 13.20 -0.80 -14.97
CA PRO A 57 13.77 -0.48 -13.67
C PRO A 57 14.26 0.97 -13.62
N LEU A 58 13.91 1.68 -12.55
CA LEU A 58 14.40 3.03 -12.29
C LEU A 58 15.87 3.01 -11.83
N LEU A 59 16.23 1.99 -11.08
CA LEU A 59 17.56 1.80 -10.53
C LEU A 59 18.25 0.61 -11.22
N LYS A 60 19.56 0.74 -11.43
CA LYS A 60 20.38 -0.32 -12.06
C LYS A 60 20.85 -1.39 -11.08
N LYS A 61 20.78 -1.10 -9.77
CA LYS A 61 21.25 -1.98 -8.70
C LYS A 61 20.07 -2.50 -7.89
N ASP A 62 20.24 -3.69 -7.35
CA ASP A 62 19.33 -4.24 -6.36
C ASP A 62 19.23 -3.31 -5.15
N HIS A 63 18.06 -3.17 -4.60
CA HIS A 63 17.77 -2.25 -3.52
C HIS A 63 16.60 -2.74 -2.66
N ILE A 64 16.50 -2.16 -1.48
CA ILE A 64 15.34 -2.25 -0.59
C ILE A 64 14.59 -0.94 -0.69
N VAL A 65 13.27 -0.97 -0.69
CA VAL A 65 12.44 0.24 -0.69
C VAL A 65 11.82 0.47 0.67
N TYR A 66 12.01 1.65 1.23
CA TYR A 66 11.17 2.14 2.32
C TYR A 66 10.05 3.01 1.76
N VAL A 67 8.80 2.62 2.04
CA VAL A 67 7.61 3.39 1.64
C VAL A 67 7.28 4.39 2.73
N ASP A 68 7.67 5.63 2.51
CA ASP A 68 7.44 6.74 3.44
C ASP A 68 6.02 7.31 3.29
N GLU A 69 5.24 7.21 4.36
CA GLU A 69 3.89 7.79 4.46
C GLU A 69 3.91 9.28 4.80
N VAL A 70 5.09 9.89 4.96
CA VAL A 70 5.24 11.27 5.45
C VAL A 70 4.51 11.48 6.80
N ALA A 71 4.54 10.46 7.66
CA ALA A 71 3.74 10.41 8.89
C ALA A 71 3.96 11.61 9.83
N VAL A 72 5.17 12.19 9.82
CA VAL A 72 5.52 13.35 10.63
C VAL A 72 4.87 14.64 10.14
N PHE A 73 4.67 14.76 8.83
CA PHE A 73 4.29 16.02 8.16
C PHE A 73 3.01 15.91 7.33
N SER A 74 2.31 14.79 7.40
CA SER A 74 1.14 14.55 6.53
C SER A 74 0.10 15.67 6.68
N PRO A 75 -0.16 16.42 5.61
CA PRO A 75 -1.18 17.47 5.61
C PRO A 75 -2.59 16.88 5.77
N ASP A 76 -2.79 15.64 5.35
CA ASP A 76 -4.09 14.97 5.40
C ASP A 76 -4.57 14.78 6.85
N ILE A 77 -3.64 14.56 7.79
CA ILE A 77 -3.96 14.43 9.22
C ILE A 77 -4.39 15.77 9.81
N ALA A 78 -3.69 16.84 9.45
CA ALA A 78 -4.04 18.20 9.91
C ALA A 78 -5.41 18.63 9.36
N LEU A 79 -5.74 18.30 8.11
CA LEU A 79 -7.02 18.60 7.47
C LEU A 79 -8.20 17.82 8.08
N LEU A 80 -7.94 16.61 8.59
CA LEU A 80 -8.96 15.78 9.23
C LEU A 80 -9.13 16.09 10.72
N GLY A 81 -8.41 17.09 11.27
CA GLY A 81 -8.47 17.48 12.68
C GLY A 81 -7.94 16.41 13.63
N GLY A 82 -7.15 15.45 13.12
CA GLY A 82 -6.58 14.34 13.88
C GLY A 82 -5.31 14.71 14.64
N GLU A 83 -4.99 13.92 15.65
CA GLU A 83 -3.69 14.00 16.31
C GLU A 83 -2.56 13.57 15.37
N ARG A 84 -1.40 14.19 15.51
CA ARG A 84 -0.21 13.75 14.77
C ARG A 84 0.12 12.31 15.16
N PRO A 85 0.32 11.41 14.18
CA PRO A 85 0.58 10.00 14.48
C PRO A 85 1.98 9.76 15.08
N VAL A 86 2.85 10.77 15.07
CA VAL A 86 4.23 10.71 15.56
C VAL A 86 4.44 11.73 16.68
N LYS A 87 4.90 11.26 17.84
CA LYS A 87 5.14 12.07 19.06
C LYS A 87 6.35 12.99 18.89
N SER A 88 7.45 12.49 18.31
CA SER A 88 8.67 13.25 18.04
C SER A 88 9.25 12.89 16.67
N ALA A 89 9.32 13.88 15.78
CA ALA A 89 9.90 13.74 14.45
C ALA A 89 11.38 13.32 14.49
N GLU A 90 12.15 13.95 15.38
CA GLU A 90 13.57 13.69 15.52
C GLU A 90 13.85 12.25 15.98
N ARG A 91 13.17 11.80 17.05
CA ARG A 91 13.33 10.44 17.55
C ARG A 91 12.84 9.40 16.56
N PHE A 92 11.74 9.66 15.88
CA PHE A 92 11.21 8.78 14.83
C PHE A 92 12.23 8.58 13.69
N HIS A 93 12.77 9.65 13.12
CA HIS A 93 13.78 9.53 12.07
C HIS A 93 15.09 8.88 12.56
N LYS A 94 15.47 9.15 13.81
CA LYS A 94 16.63 8.47 14.43
C LYS A 94 16.41 6.96 14.53
N ASN A 95 15.21 6.53 14.98
CA ASN A 95 14.87 5.11 15.07
C ASN A 95 14.89 4.45 13.69
N LEU A 96 14.26 5.11 12.70
CA LEU A 96 14.28 4.63 11.31
C LEU A 96 15.70 4.50 10.74
N ASN A 97 16.55 5.50 10.94
CA ASN A 97 17.91 5.45 10.43
C ASN A 97 18.74 4.34 11.06
N ASN A 98 18.55 4.09 12.36
CA ASN A 98 19.18 2.95 13.06
C ASN A 98 18.68 1.61 12.48
N LEU A 99 17.38 1.49 12.24
CA LEU A 99 16.79 0.32 11.60
C LEU A 99 17.37 0.12 10.20
N PHE A 100 17.40 1.18 9.38
CA PHE A 100 17.88 1.11 8.01
C PHE A 100 19.34 0.66 7.96
N LYS A 101 20.21 1.24 8.79
CA LYS A 101 21.60 0.80 8.89
C LYS A 101 21.71 -0.69 9.22
N LYS A 102 20.93 -1.15 10.20
CA LYS A 102 20.91 -2.57 10.59
C LYS A 102 20.48 -3.48 9.43
N ILE A 103 19.45 -3.08 8.67
CA ILE A 103 18.97 -3.87 7.54
C ILE A 103 19.96 -3.84 6.36
N GLU A 104 20.55 -2.68 6.07
CA GLU A 104 21.60 -2.55 5.05
C GLU A 104 22.80 -3.44 5.36
N ASP A 105 23.22 -3.50 6.63
CA ASP A 105 24.31 -4.38 7.09
C ASP A 105 23.93 -5.88 6.99
N LEU A 106 22.67 -6.24 7.24
CA LEU A 106 22.20 -7.62 7.20
C LEU A 106 21.95 -8.15 5.78
N MET A 107 21.52 -7.28 4.88
CA MET A 107 21.10 -7.63 3.52
C MET A 107 22.16 -7.29 2.47
N GLU A 108 23.16 -6.48 2.82
CA GLU A 108 24.18 -5.92 1.91
C GLU A 108 23.56 -5.17 0.71
N LEU A 109 22.41 -4.54 0.94
CA LEU A 109 21.66 -3.79 -0.08
C LEU A 109 21.34 -2.38 0.41
N PRO A 110 21.41 -1.37 -0.48
CA PRO A 110 21.03 -0.01 -0.12
C PRO A 110 19.53 0.12 0.07
N ILE A 111 19.12 1.00 0.98
CA ILE A 111 17.72 1.40 1.14
C ILE A 111 17.48 2.70 0.37
N VAL A 112 16.45 2.69 -0.46
CA VAL A 112 15.92 3.85 -1.18
C VAL A 112 14.59 4.26 -0.58
N ILE A 113 14.42 5.56 -0.37
CA ILE A 113 13.20 6.12 0.21
C ILE A 113 12.23 6.46 -0.91
N SER A 114 11.06 5.85 -0.89
CA SER A 114 9.96 6.20 -1.77
C SER A 114 8.93 7.04 -1.03
N THR A 115 8.64 8.23 -1.52
CA THR A 115 7.63 9.10 -0.91
C THR A 115 6.67 9.67 -1.95
N SER A 116 5.52 10.16 -1.47
CA SER A 116 4.54 10.77 -2.36
C SER A 116 5.04 12.14 -2.88
N GLY A 117 4.64 12.52 -4.09
CA GLY A 117 4.95 13.84 -4.64
C GLY A 117 4.21 15.01 -3.98
N LYS A 118 3.33 14.75 -3.02
CA LYS A 118 2.57 15.79 -2.31
C LYS A 118 3.40 16.57 -1.29
N PHE A 119 4.52 16.02 -0.85
CA PHE A 119 5.39 16.62 0.15
C PHE A 119 6.85 16.45 -0.25
N HIS A 120 7.63 17.52 -0.16
CA HIS A 120 9.06 17.51 -0.41
C HIS A 120 9.81 17.90 0.85
N TYR A 121 10.78 17.08 1.26
CA TYR A 121 11.64 17.38 2.39
C TYR A 121 12.55 18.56 2.07
N LYS A 122 12.60 19.54 2.98
CA LYS A 122 13.56 20.66 2.88
C LYS A 122 14.99 20.19 3.15
N GLU A 123 15.13 19.29 4.10
CA GLU A 123 16.38 18.62 4.47
C GLU A 123 16.11 17.13 4.48
N ASN A 124 17.06 16.33 4.02
CA ASN A 124 16.92 14.88 3.98
C ASN A 124 17.05 14.29 5.40
N PRO A 125 15.96 13.76 6.01
CA PRO A 125 16.00 13.22 7.35
C PRO A 125 16.52 11.77 7.40
N PHE A 126 16.86 11.18 6.25
CA PHE A 126 17.24 9.76 6.11
C PHE A 126 18.74 9.56 5.91
N GLU A 127 19.57 10.42 6.52
CA GLU A 127 21.04 10.32 6.51
C GLU A 127 21.66 10.16 5.12
N GLY A 128 21.16 10.94 4.16
CA GLY A 128 21.68 10.99 2.79
C GLY A 128 21.21 9.87 1.86
N ARG A 129 20.32 8.95 2.32
CA ARG A 129 19.71 7.95 1.44
C ARG A 129 18.91 8.63 0.34
N GLU A 130 18.90 8.03 -0.84
CA GLU A 130 18.22 8.58 -2.00
C GLU A 130 16.70 8.63 -1.76
N ILE A 131 16.07 9.80 -2.01
CA ILE A 131 14.63 9.99 -1.93
C ILE A 131 14.07 10.11 -3.34
N ILE A 132 13.16 9.22 -3.72
CA ILE A 132 12.50 9.22 -5.02
C ILE A 132 11.01 9.48 -4.83
N TYR A 133 10.50 10.51 -5.50
CA TYR A 133 9.12 10.97 -5.38
C TYR A 133 8.20 10.38 -6.44
N SER A 134 6.98 10.03 -6.05
CA SER A 134 5.88 9.59 -6.95
C SER A 134 6.22 8.38 -7.83
N LYS A 135 7.10 7.49 -7.36
CA LYS A 135 7.55 6.29 -8.07
C LYS A 135 7.50 5.02 -7.23
N THR A 136 6.58 4.98 -6.26
CA THR A 136 6.51 3.91 -5.27
C THR A 136 6.31 2.54 -5.92
N GLN A 137 5.37 2.43 -6.85
CA GLN A 137 5.04 1.15 -7.49
C GLN A 137 6.20 0.64 -8.35
N GLU A 138 6.82 1.52 -9.11
CA GLU A 138 7.98 1.16 -9.95
C GLU A 138 9.18 0.73 -9.11
N LEU A 139 9.43 1.39 -7.97
CA LEU A 139 10.50 1.01 -7.05
C LEU A 139 10.22 -0.34 -6.40
N ILE A 140 9.01 -0.58 -5.91
CA ILE A 140 8.61 -1.86 -5.29
C ILE A 140 8.78 -3.01 -6.28
N LYS A 141 8.33 -2.82 -7.52
CA LYS A 141 8.37 -3.86 -8.56
C LYS A 141 9.77 -4.47 -8.74
N TYR A 142 10.81 -3.67 -8.60
CA TYR A 142 12.21 -4.09 -8.79
C TYR A 142 13.02 -4.17 -7.49
N SER A 143 12.40 -4.00 -6.35
CA SER A 143 13.07 -4.15 -5.05
C SER A 143 13.26 -5.62 -4.66
N GLN A 144 14.20 -5.88 -3.77
CA GLN A 144 14.39 -7.19 -3.13
C GLN A 144 13.50 -7.35 -1.88
N MET A 145 13.18 -6.25 -1.20
CA MET A 145 12.30 -6.20 -0.04
C MET A 145 11.67 -4.82 0.08
N VAL A 146 10.52 -4.74 0.72
CA VAL A 146 9.81 -3.50 1.01
C VAL A 146 9.71 -3.30 2.51
N ILE A 147 10.00 -2.09 2.98
CA ILE A 147 9.83 -1.67 4.37
C ILE A 147 8.73 -0.61 4.39
N GLY A 148 7.86 -0.66 5.38
CA GLY A 148 6.85 0.37 5.56
C GLY A 148 6.08 0.23 6.85
N HIS A 149 5.13 1.12 7.04
CA HIS A 149 4.22 1.08 8.19
C HIS A 149 2.84 0.59 7.73
N LYS A 150 1.96 1.52 7.38
CA LYS A 150 0.65 1.22 6.80
C LYS A 150 0.39 2.20 5.66
N SER A 151 0.61 1.77 4.44
CA SER A 151 0.43 2.57 3.23
C SER A 151 -0.24 1.75 2.15
N SER A 152 -1.15 2.35 1.39
CA SER A 152 -1.68 1.73 0.18
C SER A 152 -0.59 1.46 -0.88
N GLY A 153 0.56 2.15 -0.79
CA GLY A 153 1.72 1.84 -1.63
C GLY A 153 2.26 0.43 -1.43
N LEU A 154 2.08 -0.17 -0.24
CA LEU A 154 2.51 -1.55 0.05
C LEU A 154 1.68 -2.59 -0.72
N GLU A 155 0.50 -2.24 -1.22
CA GLU A 155 -0.35 -3.13 -2.01
C GLU A 155 0.34 -3.63 -3.29
N GLN A 156 1.24 -2.82 -3.86
CA GLN A 156 2.08 -3.25 -4.99
C GLN A 156 2.95 -4.46 -4.65
N ALA A 157 3.45 -4.56 -3.41
CA ALA A 157 4.26 -5.68 -2.96
C ALA A 157 3.47 -7.01 -2.96
N ILE A 158 2.15 -6.97 -2.76
CA ILE A 158 1.27 -8.15 -2.87
C ILE A 158 1.29 -8.69 -4.29
N ILE A 159 1.13 -7.80 -5.26
CA ILE A 159 1.07 -8.16 -6.69
C ILE A 159 2.42 -8.70 -7.18
N ASP A 160 3.50 -8.04 -6.78
CA ASP A 160 4.87 -8.40 -7.18
C ASP A 160 5.50 -9.47 -6.27
N ARG A 161 4.72 -10.02 -5.31
CA ARG A 161 5.15 -11.08 -4.38
C ARG A 161 6.44 -10.74 -3.62
N LYS A 162 6.56 -9.48 -3.22
CA LYS A 162 7.76 -9.01 -2.51
C LYS A 162 7.66 -9.28 -1.02
N PRO A 163 8.78 -9.64 -0.36
CA PRO A 163 8.86 -9.63 1.09
C PRO A 163 8.57 -8.24 1.63
N VAL A 164 7.73 -8.15 2.66
CA VAL A 164 7.36 -6.87 3.29
C VAL A 164 7.69 -6.91 4.77
N LEU A 165 8.48 -5.95 5.22
CA LEU A 165 8.74 -5.69 6.63
C LEU A 165 7.86 -4.51 7.07
N GLN A 166 6.81 -4.80 7.84
CA GLN A 166 6.00 -3.75 8.46
C GLN A 166 6.50 -3.43 9.85
N VAL A 167 6.75 -2.15 10.09
CA VAL A 167 7.47 -1.66 11.26
C VAL A 167 6.57 -0.80 12.14
N MET A 168 6.51 -1.15 13.43
CA MET A 168 5.98 -0.32 14.50
C MET A 168 7.11 0.52 15.09
N ASP A 169 6.75 1.66 15.69
CA ASP A 169 7.71 2.53 16.38
C ASP A 169 7.15 3.08 17.69
N GLY A 170 7.98 3.22 18.71
CA GLY A 170 7.61 3.79 20.00
C GLY A 170 7.21 5.26 19.94
N GLU A 171 7.58 5.96 18.87
CA GLU A 171 7.15 7.32 18.61
C GLU A 171 5.78 7.42 17.95
N PHE A 172 5.22 6.34 17.42
CA PHE A 172 3.82 6.33 17.01
C PHE A 172 2.87 6.34 18.20
N ILE A 173 1.71 6.95 18.02
CA ILE A 173 0.57 6.77 18.93
C ILE A 173 0.05 5.33 18.82
N ASP A 174 -0.54 4.82 19.89
CA ASP A 174 -0.94 3.41 19.98
C ASP A 174 -1.88 2.95 18.87
N ILE A 175 -2.83 3.81 18.50
CA ILE A 175 -3.75 3.49 17.40
C ILE A 175 -3.01 3.29 16.05
N LYS A 176 -1.92 4.03 15.80
CA LYS A 176 -1.13 3.85 14.58
C LYS A 176 -0.44 2.49 14.59
N ASN A 177 0.18 2.09 15.71
CA ASN A 177 0.80 0.78 15.85
C ASN A 177 -0.21 -0.36 15.70
N GLN A 178 -1.41 -0.25 16.30
CA GLN A 178 -2.49 -1.22 16.11
C GLN A 178 -2.90 -1.34 14.63
N MET A 179 -3.02 -0.22 13.93
CA MET A 179 -3.34 -0.23 12.50
C MET A 179 -2.24 -0.91 11.66
N ILE A 180 -0.97 -0.77 12.02
CA ILE A 180 0.15 -1.45 11.36
C ILE A 180 0.05 -2.96 11.58
N CYS A 181 -0.18 -3.43 12.81
CA CYS A 181 -0.38 -4.84 13.12
C CYS A 181 -1.55 -5.44 12.33
N GLN A 182 -2.70 -4.77 12.31
CA GLN A 182 -3.87 -5.22 11.57
C GLN A 182 -3.59 -5.32 10.06
N HIS A 183 -2.85 -4.36 9.51
CA HIS A 183 -2.49 -4.36 8.10
C HIS A 183 -1.51 -5.49 7.76
N ALA A 184 -0.51 -5.74 8.61
CA ALA A 184 0.46 -6.82 8.45
C ALA A 184 -0.22 -8.19 8.46
N SER A 185 -1.05 -8.44 9.48
CA SER A 185 -1.80 -9.69 9.61
C SER A 185 -2.77 -9.89 8.44
N PHE A 186 -3.53 -8.85 8.06
CA PHE A 186 -4.57 -8.96 7.05
C PHE A 186 -4.04 -9.11 5.62
N TYR A 187 -3.05 -8.29 5.22
CA TYR A 187 -2.58 -8.29 3.83
C TYR A 187 -1.41 -9.22 3.56
N PHE A 188 -0.60 -9.54 4.59
CA PHE A 188 0.64 -10.27 4.41
C PHE A 188 0.71 -11.57 5.25
N ASN A 189 -0.30 -11.83 6.08
CA ASN A 189 -0.34 -12.98 6.98
C ASN A 189 0.91 -13.09 7.86
N GLN A 190 1.33 -11.96 8.42
CA GLN A 190 2.55 -11.87 9.24
C GLN A 190 2.37 -10.88 10.38
N ASP A 191 3.30 -10.93 11.35
CA ASP A 191 3.38 -9.94 12.41
C ASP A 191 4.07 -8.66 11.92
N ALA A 192 3.76 -7.53 12.59
CA ALA A 192 4.54 -6.31 12.49
C ALA A 192 5.64 -6.32 13.57
N TYR A 193 6.79 -5.71 13.27
CA TYR A 193 7.98 -5.75 14.12
C TYR A 193 8.25 -4.38 14.73
N TRP A 194 8.74 -4.35 15.97
CA TRP A 194 9.26 -3.13 16.55
C TRP A 194 10.60 -2.73 15.91
N SER A 195 10.75 -1.45 15.56
CA SER A 195 11.94 -0.93 14.83
C SER A 195 13.26 -1.23 15.53
N ASN A 196 13.28 -1.31 16.86
CA ASN A 196 14.46 -1.57 17.69
C ASN A 196 14.72 -3.06 17.98
N GLU A 197 13.78 -3.96 17.68
CA GLU A 197 13.83 -5.38 18.05
C GLU A 197 14.16 -6.33 16.91
N ILE A 198 14.20 -5.84 15.67
CA ILE A 198 14.40 -6.66 14.47
C ILE A 198 15.77 -7.34 14.48
N GLU A 199 15.80 -8.64 14.25
CA GLU A 199 17.00 -9.48 14.19
C GLU A 199 17.17 -10.18 12.84
N LYS A 200 18.32 -10.84 12.63
CA LYS A 200 18.62 -11.59 11.39
C LYS A 200 17.62 -12.72 11.14
N GLY A 201 17.10 -13.32 12.21
CA GLY A 201 16.08 -14.36 12.13
C GLY A 201 14.77 -13.85 11.53
N ASP A 202 14.34 -12.66 11.93
CA ASP A 202 13.12 -12.02 11.45
C ASP A 202 13.20 -11.74 9.95
N ILE A 203 14.34 -11.22 9.47
CA ILE A 203 14.55 -10.98 8.03
C ILE A 203 14.40 -12.26 7.22
N LYS A 204 14.93 -13.39 7.71
CA LYS A 204 14.78 -14.69 7.04
C LYS A 204 13.32 -15.14 6.99
N THR A 205 12.57 -14.90 8.06
CA THR A 205 11.14 -15.23 8.13
C THR A 205 10.34 -14.37 7.17
N ILE A 206 10.60 -13.07 7.12
CA ILE A 206 9.93 -12.12 6.22
C ILE A 206 10.19 -12.47 4.74
N GLN A 207 11.37 -12.99 4.41
CA GLN A 207 11.70 -13.43 3.05
C GLN A 207 10.91 -14.68 2.61
N GLN A 208 10.29 -15.42 3.54
CA GLN A 208 9.45 -16.58 3.25
C GLN A 208 8.00 -16.13 2.92
N VAL A 209 7.83 -15.57 1.74
CA VAL A 209 6.54 -15.04 1.30
C VAL A 209 5.53 -16.15 1.06
N ASP A 210 4.37 -16.08 1.71
CA ASP A 210 3.24 -16.98 1.41
C ASP A 210 2.56 -16.60 0.08
N GLN A 211 3.07 -17.19 -0.99
CA GLN A 211 2.62 -16.91 -2.36
C GLN A 211 1.13 -17.18 -2.58
N LYS A 212 0.58 -18.21 -1.94
CA LYS A 212 -0.82 -18.59 -2.09
C LYS A 212 -1.73 -17.60 -1.38
N TYR A 213 -1.34 -17.17 -0.18
CA TYR A 213 -2.07 -16.16 0.55
C TYR A 213 -2.10 -14.83 -0.21
N LEU A 214 -0.95 -14.35 -0.68
CA LEU A 214 -0.90 -13.11 -1.45
C LEU A 214 -1.71 -13.19 -2.76
N GLN A 215 -1.75 -14.36 -3.41
CA GLN A 215 -2.59 -14.57 -4.59
C GLN A 215 -4.08 -14.47 -4.25
N GLN A 216 -4.49 -15.01 -3.12
CA GLN A 216 -5.88 -14.89 -2.67
C GLN A 216 -6.26 -13.45 -2.37
N ILE A 217 -5.39 -12.72 -1.65
CA ILE A 217 -5.59 -11.29 -1.38
C ILE A 217 -5.67 -10.47 -2.69
N GLU A 218 -4.83 -10.78 -3.66
CA GLU A 218 -4.88 -10.13 -4.98
C GLU A 218 -6.26 -10.29 -5.63
N TYR A 219 -6.80 -11.50 -5.69
CA TYR A 219 -8.09 -11.75 -6.32
C TYR A 219 -9.27 -11.20 -5.52
N ASP A 220 -9.16 -11.17 -4.21
CA ASP A 220 -10.25 -10.69 -3.35
C ASP A 220 -10.36 -9.16 -3.36
N TYR A 221 -9.24 -8.43 -3.49
CA TYR A 221 -9.23 -6.97 -3.27
C TYR A 221 -8.73 -6.12 -4.45
N PHE A 222 -7.91 -6.68 -5.35
CA PHE A 222 -7.23 -5.85 -6.37
C PHE A 222 -7.63 -6.15 -7.80
N ARG A 223 -7.97 -7.38 -8.14
CA ARG A 223 -8.56 -7.77 -9.43
C ARG A 223 -9.22 -9.14 -9.34
N GLU A 224 -10.18 -9.40 -10.20
CA GLU A 224 -10.74 -10.75 -10.32
C GLU A 224 -9.80 -11.68 -11.08
N GLN A 225 -9.91 -12.97 -10.78
CA GLN A 225 -9.14 -14.01 -11.47
C GLN A 225 -9.41 -13.96 -12.99
N GLY A 226 -8.35 -14.01 -13.78
CA GLY A 226 -8.41 -13.93 -15.25
C GLY A 226 -8.48 -12.52 -15.82
N LEU A 227 -8.67 -11.49 -15.00
CA LEU A 227 -8.62 -10.10 -15.44
C LEU A 227 -7.15 -9.67 -15.59
N THR A 228 -6.77 -9.19 -16.76
CA THR A 228 -5.40 -8.76 -17.09
C THR A 228 -5.37 -7.31 -17.54
N GLY A 229 -4.18 -6.70 -17.52
CA GLY A 229 -3.95 -5.31 -17.95
C GLY A 229 -4.35 -4.27 -16.90
N SER A 230 -4.15 -3.01 -17.26
CA SER A 230 -4.40 -1.87 -16.36
C SER A 230 -5.89 -1.52 -16.24
N PHE A 231 -6.21 -0.72 -15.22
CA PHE A 231 -7.55 -0.17 -15.01
C PHE A 231 -8.09 0.51 -16.28
N PHE A 232 -7.30 1.40 -16.87
CA PHE A 232 -7.74 2.17 -18.03
C PHE A 232 -7.90 1.31 -19.29
N ALA A 233 -7.06 0.31 -19.50
CA ALA A 233 -7.20 -0.62 -20.61
C ALA A 233 -8.53 -1.40 -20.52
N ASN A 234 -8.85 -1.91 -19.33
CA ASN A 234 -10.09 -2.63 -19.09
C ASN A 234 -11.33 -1.72 -19.15
N LEU A 235 -11.25 -0.50 -18.63
CA LEU A 235 -12.33 0.48 -18.73
C LEU A 235 -12.63 0.84 -20.20
N ASN A 236 -11.60 1.10 -21.01
CA ASN A 236 -11.78 1.40 -22.42
C ASN A 236 -12.41 0.23 -23.17
N ASN A 237 -11.99 -1.00 -22.89
CA ASN A 237 -12.58 -2.20 -23.48
C ASN A 237 -14.07 -2.37 -23.08
N TYR A 238 -14.44 -2.00 -21.86
CA TYR A 238 -15.83 -2.03 -21.43
C TYR A 238 -16.66 -0.95 -22.16
N LEU A 239 -16.19 0.29 -22.15
CA LEU A 239 -16.92 1.42 -22.77
C LEU A 239 -17.09 1.22 -24.28
N SER A 240 -16.12 0.62 -24.97
CA SER A 240 -16.23 0.33 -26.41
C SER A 240 -17.31 -0.70 -26.77
N LYS A 241 -17.77 -1.51 -25.82
CA LYS A 241 -18.86 -2.48 -26.00
C LYS A 241 -20.25 -1.89 -25.73
N LEU A 242 -20.32 -0.68 -25.19
CA LEU A 242 -21.58 0.03 -24.93
C LEU A 242 -22.05 0.86 -26.13
N ASN A 243 -21.17 1.09 -27.10
CA ASN A 243 -21.44 1.75 -28.39
C ASN A 243 -21.74 0.71 -29.47
#